data_380a74e60478a20237783806486d53b0
#
_entry.id   380a74e60478a20237783806486d53b0
#
_cell.length_a   1.000
_cell.length_b   1.000
_cell.length_c   1.000
_cell.angle_alpha   90.00
_cell.angle_beta   90.00
_cell.angle_gamma   90.00
#
_symmetry.space_group_name_H-M   'P 1'
#
loop_
_entity.id
_entity.type
_entity.pdbx_description
1 polymer ?
#
loop_
_entity_poly.entity_id
_entity_poly.type
_entity_poly.pdbx_seq_one_letter_code
_entity_poly.pdbx_strand_id
1 'polypeptide(L)'
;TRSSTSRGLGDVYKRQVQDRSNGEIFETPQFMYMMISATLFAEYPKESRLQYVKKYYDAISKFKINIPTPVMAGVRTPLRQFASCVLVDSDDTLPSIFSSDMAIGNYVAQRAGIGINAGRIRGINSKIRGGEIQHTGVIPFLKKFEATVRCCTQNGVRGGSATVHFPIWHQEIEDILV
;
A
#
# COMPACT_ATOMS: atom_id res chain seq x y z
N THR A 1 19.08 15.88 11.46
CA THR A 1 18.36 14.67 11.99
C THR A 1 17.02 15.10 12.57
N ARG A 2 15.94 15.00 11.82
CA ARG A 2 14.58 15.22 12.34
C ARG A 2 14.26 14.07 13.31
N SER A 3 13.88 14.38 14.54
CA SER A 3 13.57 13.41 15.56
C SER A 3 12.44 12.47 15.12
N SER A 4 12.48 11.21 15.57
CA SER A 4 11.47 10.18 15.27
C SER A 4 10.05 10.60 15.70
N THR A 5 9.93 11.43 16.71
CA THR A 5 8.68 12.00 17.23
C THR A 5 8.01 12.96 16.25
N SER A 6 8.79 13.74 15.49
CA SER A 6 8.21 14.68 14.50
C SER A 6 7.64 13.97 13.26
N ARG A 7 8.15 12.76 12.92
CA ARG A 7 7.57 11.95 11.83
C ARG A 7 6.21 11.38 12.20
N GLY A 8 6.03 10.93 13.44
CA GLY A 8 4.75 10.39 13.92
C GLY A 8 3.62 11.42 13.89
N LEU A 9 3.87 12.64 14.33
CA LEU A 9 2.88 13.72 14.33
C LEU A 9 2.53 14.21 12.92
N GLY A 10 3.51 14.33 12.01
CA GLY A 10 3.26 14.70 10.62
C GLY A 10 2.43 13.67 9.87
N ASP A 11 2.58 12.40 10.24
CA ASP A 11 1.79 11.31 9.66
C ASP A 11 0.34 11.28 10.16
N VAL A 12 0.10 11.59 11.43
CA VAL A 12 -1.25 11.73 12.00
C VAL A 12 -2.00 12.87 11.32
N TYR A 13 -1.38 14.05 11.20
CA TYR A 13 -1.95 15.22 10.56
C TYR A 13 -2.50 14.95 9.16
N LYS A 14 -1.77 14.21 8.31
CA LYS A 14 -2.19 13.87 6.94
C LYS A 14 -3.40 12.92 6.87
N ARG A 15 -3.79 12.31 7.98
CA ARG A 15 -4.86 11.30 8.05
C ARG A 15 -6.12 11.80 8.74
N GLN A 16 -6.07 12.99 9.30
CA GLN A 16 -7.24 13.65 9.85
C GLN A 16 -8.25 14.01 8.76
N VAL A 17 -9.52 14.09 9.15
CA VAL A 17 -10.57 14.60 8.26
C VAL A 17 -10.30 16.07 8.00
N GLN A 18 -10.16 16.42 6.74
CA GLN A 18 -9.78 17.76 6.30
C GLN A 18 -10.43 18.09 4.96
N ASP A 19 -10.65 19.36 4.71
CA ASP A 19 -10.90 19.86 3.37
C ASP A 19 -9.55 19.93 2.62
N ARG A 20 -9.45 19.15 1.55
CA ARG A 20 -8.20 19.06 0.80
C ARG A 20 -7.99 20.23 -0.17
N SER A 21 -9.02 21.01 -0.43
CA SER A 21 -8.93 22.18 -1.30
C SER A 21 -8.21 23.36 -0.62
N ASN A 22 -8.39 23.50 0.70
CA ASN A 22 -7.83 24.60 1.49
C ASN A 22 -6.92 24.14 2.65
N GLY A 23 -6.88 22.82 2.93
CA GLY A 23 -6.07 22.25 4.02
C GLY A 23 -6.68 22.39 5.41
N GLU A 24 -7.94 22.84 5.53
CA GLU A 24 -8.63 22.97 6.81
C GLU A 24 -8.89 21.62 7.46
N ILE A 25 -8.51 21.48 8.73
CA ILE A 25 -8.64 20.24 9.51
C ILE A 25 -9.83 20.34 10.43
N PHE A 26 -10.74 19.36 10.34
CA PHE A 26 -11.99 19.34 11.11
C PHE A 26 -11.92 18.52 12.40
N GLU A 27 -10.82 17.85 12.68
CA GLU A 27 -10.68 17.01 13.87
C GLU A 27 -9.28 17.14 14.50
N THR A 28 -9.20 17.00 15.81
CA THR A 28 -7.92 16.84 16.51
C THR A 28 -7.46 15.37 16.44
N PRO A 29 -6.17 15.06 16.69
CA PRO A 29 -5.69 13.68 16.79
C PRO A 29 -6.48 12.84 17.80
N GLN A 30 -6.88 13.44 18.92
CA GLN A 30 -7.66 12.77 19.96
C GLN A 30 -9.05 12.35 19.45
N PHE A 31 -9.73 13.23 18.72
CA PHE A 31 -11.01 12.89 18.07
C PHE A 31 -10.82 11.80 17.04
N MET A 32 -9.79 11.87 16.21
CA MET A 32 -9.47 10.83 15.25
C MET A 32 -9.31 9.46 15.92
N TYR A 33 -8.50 9.38 16.97
CA TYR A 33 -8.29 8.12 17.70
C TYR A 33 -9.55 7.61 18.38
N MET A 34 -10.37 8.51 18.95
CA MET A 34 -11.63 8.14 19.59
C MET A 34 -12.63 7.60 18.55
N MET A 35 -12.77 8.27 17.41
CA MET A 35 -13.68 7.82 16.35
C MET A 35 -13.26 6.48 15.75
N ILE A 36 -11.95 6.26 15.55
CA ILE A 36 -11.43 4.97 15.09
C ILE A 36 -11.78 3.88 16.12
N SER A 37 -11.50 4.13 17.39
CA SER A 37 -11.77 3.19 18.48
C SER A 37 -13.27 2.87 18.58
N ALA A 38 -14.12 3.87 18.53
CA ALA A 38 -15.58 3.69 18.60
C ALA A 38 -16.12 2.89 17.40
N THR A 39 -15.60 3.17 16.21
CA THR A 39 -16.04 2.47 14.99
C THR A 39 -15.62 1.00 14.98
N LEU A 40 -14.38 0.68 15.38
CA LEU A 40 -13.89 -0.70 15.41
C LEU A 40 -14.67 -1.59 16.37
N PHE A 41 -15.17 -1.05 17.47
CA PHE A 41 -15.92 -1.81 18.48
C PHE A 41 -17.42 -1.52 18.45
N ALA A 42 -17.94 -0.89 17.39
CA ALA A 42 -19.35 -0.51 17.29
C ALA A 42 -20.33 -1.70 17.42
N GLU A 43 -19.94 -2.87 16.92
CA GLU A 43 -20.76 -4.09 16.92
C GLU A 43 -20.54 -4.98 18.15
N TYR A 44 -19.66 -4.59 19.08
CA TYR A 44 -19.45 -5.33 20.31
C TYR A 44 -20.68 -5.22 21.26
N PRO A 45 -20.90 -6.20 22.16
CA PRO A 45 -21.98 -6.14 23.14
C PRO A 45 -21.95 -4.82 23.95
N LYS A 46 -23.11 -4.23 24.20
CA LYS A 46 -23.24 -2.92 24.85
C LYS A 46 -22.51 -2.86 26.19
N GLU A 47 -22.55 -3.95 26.94
CA GLU A 47 -21.98 -4.06 28.30
C GLU A 47 -20.45 -3.96 28.30
N SER A 48 -19.79 -4.44 27.26
CA SER A 48 -18.33 -4.51 27.16
C SER A 48 -17.74 -3.46 26.19
N ARG A 49 -18.55 -2.95 25.26
CA ARG A 49 -18.11 -2.05 24.17
C ARG A 49 -17.27 -0.88 24.67
N LEU A 50 -17.74 -0.16 25.66
CA LEU A 50 -17.07 1.03 26.18
C LEU A 50 -15.69 0.71 26.78
N GLN A 51 -15.56 -0.45 27.41
CA GLN A 51 -14.28 -0.90 27.97
C GLN A 51 -13.25 -1.14 26.84
N TYR A 52 -13.64 -1.80 25.75
CA TYR A 52 -12.77 -2.03 24.61
C TYR A 52 -12.40 -0.72 23.90
N VAL A 53 -13.35 0.17 23.68
CA VAL A 53 -13.11 1.50 23.10
C VAL A 53 -12.06 2.28 23.93
N LYS A 54 -12.23 2.35 25.26
CA LYS A 54 -11.26 3.03 26.14
C LYS A 54 -9.88 2.39 26.10
N LYS A 55 -9.82 1.06 26.19
CA LYS A 55 -8.55 0.32 26.18
C LYS A 55 -7.79 0.52 24.86
N TYR A 56 -8.50 0.50 23.74
CA TYR A 56 -7.90 0.71 22.42
C TYR A 56 -7.47 2.16 22.22
N TYR A 57 -8.33 3.13 22.61
CA TYR A 57 -7.97 4.54 22.58
C TYR A 57 -6.70 4.83 23.40
N ASP A 58 -6.61 4.29 24.61
CA ASP A 58 -5.41 4.44 25.45
C ASP A 58 -4.17 3.84 24.82
N ALA A 59 -4.30 2.73 24.12
CA ALA A 59 -3.18 2.07 23.46
C ALA A 59 -2.66 2.89 22.28
N ILE A 60 -3.54 3.42 21.42
CA ILE A 60 -3.13 4.21 20.25
C ILE A 60 -2.72 5.64 20.62
N SER A 61 -3.44 6.30 21.53
CA SER A 61 -3.13 7.69 21.93
C SER A 61 -1.83 7.81 22.71
N LYS A 62 -1.44 6.77 23.44
CA LYS A 62 -0.17 6.67 24.17
C LYS A 62 0.95 6.01 23.36
N PHE A 63 0.73 5.78 22.04
CA PHE A 63 1.69 5.14 21.12
C PHE A 63 2.19 3.78 21.60
N LYS A 64 1.40 3.03 22.39
CA LYS A 64 1.71 1.64 22.76
C LYS A 64 1.56 0.68 21.59
N ILE A 65 0.66 1.00 20.66
CA ILE A 65 0.48 0.32 19.38
C ILE A 65 0.44 1.36 18.27
N ASN A 66 0.89 0.94 17.09
CA ASN A 66 0.86 1.74 15.88
C ASN A 66 -0.18 1.15 14.93
N ILE A 67 -1.03 1.98 14.36
CA ILE A 67 -2.04 1.54 13.41
C ILE A 67 -1.69 1.99 11.99
N PRO A 68 -1.94 1.14 10.98
CA PRO A 68 -1.54 1.45 9.61
C PRO A 68 -2.36 2.60 9.03
N THR A 69 -1.76 3.32 8.09
CA THR A 69 -2.36 4.47 7.41
C THR A 69 -3.79 4.21 6.89
N PRO A 70 -4.10 3.07 6.23
CA PRO A 70 -5.45 2.82 5.75
C PRO A 70 -6.49 2.70 6.87
N VAL A 71 -6.11 2.18 8.03
CA VAL A 71 -6.99 2.13 9.20
C VAL A 71 -7.24 3.54 9.75
N MET A 72 -6.18 4.33 9.92
CA MET A 72 -6.32 5.72 10.39
C MET A 72 -7.16 6.58 9.46
N ALA A 73 -7.00 6.42 8.16
CA ALA A 73 -7.70 7.24 7.16
C ALA A 73 -9.09 6.72 6.81
N GLY A 74 -9.32 5.39 6.93
CA GLY A 74 -10.46 4.71 6.31
C GLY A 74 -11.54 4.21 7.25
N VAL A 75 -11.20 3.72 8.47
CA VAL A 75 -12.14 2.99 9.34
C VAL A 75 -13.46 3.74 9.58
N ARG A 76 -13.41 5.07 9.74
CA ARG A 76 -14.59 5.90 9.97
C ARG A 76 -15.20 6.51 8.69
N THR A 77 -14.82 5.99 7.53
CA THR A 77 -15.30 6.42 6.22
C THR A 77 -15.87 5.25 5.45
N PRO A 78 -16.50 5.45 4.28
CA PRO A 78 -16.95 4.36 3.42
C PRO A 78 -15.82 3.48 2.86
N LEU A 79 -14.56 3.90 2.96
CA LEU A 79 -13.41 3.13 2.49
C LEU A 79 -13.26 1.84 3.30
N ARG A 80 -13.07 0.69 2.61
CA ARG A 80 -13.01 -0.64 3.23
C ARG A 80 -11.68 -1.37 3.01
N GLN A 81 -10.72 -0.77 2.31
CA GLN A 81 -9.39 -1.33 2.13
C GLN A 81 -8.47 -0.88 3.28
N PHE A 82 -8.03 -1.82 4.13
CA PHE A 82 -7.25 -1.53 5.34
C PHE A 82 -5.82 -2.09 5.31
N ALA A 83 -5.44 -2.84 4.27
CA ALA A 83 -4.08 -3.31 4.11
C ALA A 83 -3.16 -2.16 3.68
N SER A 84 -2.06 -1.93 4.40
CA SER A 84 -1.08 -0.90 4.03
C SER A 84 -0.08 -1.38 2.99
N CYS A 85 0.14 -2.69 2.91
CA CYS A 85 1.07 -3.33 1.99
C CYS A 85 0.43 -4.59 1.42
N VAL A 86 0.65 -4.83 0.12
CA VAL A 86 0.14 -6.00 -0.60
C VAL A 86 1.28 -6.61 -1.40
N LEU A 87 1.39 -7.93 -1.36
CA LEU A 87 2.33 -8.68 -2.19
C LEU A 87 1.60 -9.21 -3.42
N VAL A 88 2.18 -8.99 -4.58
CA VAL A 88 1.69 -9.47 -5.88
C VAL A 88 2.74 -10.41 -6.45
N ASP A 89 2.34 -11.65 -6.74
CA ASP A 89 3.18 -12.67 -7.34
C ASP A 89 2.82 -12.79 -8.83
N SER A 90 3.76 -12.44 -9.71
CA SER A 90 3.58 -12.51 -11.16
C SER A 90 4.19 -13.79 -11.70
N ASP A 91 3.40 -14.57 -12.39
CA ASP A 91 3.85 -15.78 -13.08
C ASP A 91 4.28 -15.45 -14.53
N ASP A 92 4.91 -16.42 -15.19
CA ASP A 92 5.56 -16.29 -16.50
C ASP A 92 4.59 -16.41 -17.69
N THR A 93 3.39 -15.82 -17.58
CA THR A 93 2.42 -15.77 -18.69
C THR A 93 1.86 -14.36 -18.84
N LEU A 94 1.55 -13.94 -20.06
CA LEU A 94 0.94 -12.63 -20.32
C LEU A 94 -0.35 -12.41 -19.52
N PRO A 95 -1.29 -13.37 -19.41
CA PRO A 95 -2.47 -13.20 -18.55
C PRO A 95 -2.10 -12.95 -17.09
N SER A 96 -1.11 -13.64 -16.53
CA SER A 96 -0.67 -13.44 -15.15
C SER A 96 0.00 -12.08 -14.98
N ILE A 97 0.88 -11.70 -15.90
CA ILE A 97 1.57 -10.40 -15.85
C ILE A 97 0.57 -9.24 -15.93
N PHE A 98 -0.42 -9.31 -16.83
CA PHE A 98 -1.45 -8.27 -16.94
C PHE A 98 -2.43 -8.26 -15.76
N SER A 99 -2.77 -9.42 -15.20
CA SER A 99 -3.55 -9.51 -13.96
C SER A 99 -2.80 -8.89 -12.78
N SER A 100 -1.49 -9.14 -12.68
CA SER A 100 -0.62 -8.52 -11.68
C SER A 100 -0.58 -7.00 -11.84
N ASP A 101 -0.45 -6.50 -13.06
CA ASP A 101 -0.45 -5.06 -13.37
C ASP A 101 -1.77 -4.39 -12.96
N MET A 102 -2.89 -5.02 -13.27
CA MET A 102 -4.22 -4.55 -12.87
C MET A 102 -4.37 -4.53 -11.34
N ALA A 103 -3.89 -5.57 -10.65
CA ALA A 103 -3.92 -5.64 -9.19
C ALA A 103 -3.05 -4.53 -8.58
N ILE A 104 -1.84 -4.31 -9.10
CA ILE A 104 -0.94 -3.23 -8.69
C ILE A 104 -1.66 -1.88 -8.77
N GLY A 105 -2.26 -1.55 -9.93
CA GLY A 105 -2.98 -0.30 -10.13
C GLY A 105 -4.13 -0.10 -9.13
N ASN A 106 -4.94 -1.13 -8.93
CA ASN A 106 -6.08 -1.08 -8.02
C ASN A 106 -5.65 -0.86 -6.56
N TYR A 107 -4.62 -1.56 -6.09
CA TYR A 107 -4.15 -1.40 -4.71
C TYR A 107 -3.43 -0.08 -4.47
N VAL A 108 -2.62 0.39 -5.44
CA VAL A 108 -1.99 1.71 -5.37
C VAL A 108 -3.04 2.81 -5.30
N ALA A 109 -4.08 2.73 -6.13
CA ALA A 109 -5.21 3.66 -6.10
C ALA A 109 -5.92 3.68 -4.74
N GLN A 110 -5.89 2.58 -3.99
CA GLN A 110 -6.43 2.45 -2.64
C GLN A 110 -5.36 2.69 -1.53
N ARG A 111 -4.23 3.28 -1.87
CA ARG A 111 -3.18 3.71 -0.92
C ARG A 111 -2.37 2.60 -0.28
N ALA A 112 -2.31 1.41 -0.89
CA ALA A 112 -1.40 0.35 -0.47
C ALA A 112 -0.01 0.54 -1.10
N GLY A 113 1.04 0.20 -0.36
CA GLY A 113 2.36 -0.07 -0.90
C GLY A 113 2.39 -1.47 -1.52
N ILE A 114 3.18 -1.68 -2.56
CA ILE A 114 3.21 -2.94 -3.30
C ILE A 114 4.58 -3.58 -3.21
N GLY A 115 4.61 -4.89 -2.92
CA GLY A 115 5.75 -5.76 -3.18
C GLY A 115 5.43 -6.64 -4.40
N ILE A 116 6.28 -6.63 -5.41
CA ILE A 116 6.08 -7.38 -6.63
C ILE A 116 7.14 -8.48 -6.70
N ASN A 117 6.74 -9.74 -6.79
CA ASN A 117 7.64 -10.82 -7.18
C ASN A 117 7.58 -11.00 -8.70
N ALA A 118 8.63 -10.53 -9.39
CA ALA A 118 8.78 -10.66 -10.84
C ALA A 118 9.81 -11.75 -11.23
N GLY A 119 10.35 -12.46 -10.26
CA GLY A 119 11.45 -13.39 -10.45
C GLY A 119 11.08 -14.68 -11.22
N ARG A 120 9.79 -14.90 -11.48
CA ARG A 120 9.34 -16.03 -12.32
C ARG A 120 9.26 -15.70 -13.80
N ILE A 121 9.25 -14.42 -14.16
CA ILE A 121 9.19 -13.99 -15.56
C ILE A 121 10.51 -14.36 -16.23
N ARG A 122 10.44 -15.08 -17.33
CA ARG A 122 11.62 -15.55 -18.06
C ARG A 122 12.48 -14.39 -18.60
N GLY A 123 13.78 -14.63 -18.71
CA GLY A 123 14.74 -13.67 -19.23
C GLY A 123 14.67 -13.45 -20.74
N ILE A 124 15.40 -12.44 -21.19
CA ILE A 124 15.55 -12.09 -22.62
C ILE A 124 16.03 -13.30 -23.45
N ASN A 125 15.58 -13.38 -24.69
CA ASN A 125 15.87 -14.45 -25.65
C ASN A 125 15.37 -15.86 -25.25
N SER A 126 14.63 -15.99 -24.14
CA SER A 126 13.98 -17.26 -23.83
C SER A 126 12.99 -17.66 -24.93
N LYS A 127 13.00 -18.95 -25.32
CA LYS A 127 12.16 -19.45 -26.39
C LYS A 127 10.68 -19.46 -26.01
N ILE A 128 9.83 -18.96 -26.88
CA ILE A 128 8.38 -18.99 -26.80
C ILE A 128 7.81 -19.78 -27.99
N ARG A 129 6.67 -20.46 -27.79
CA ARG A 129 5.99 -21.23 -28.86
C ARG A 129 6.92 -22.17 -29.62
N GLY A 130 7.68 -22.99 -28.89
CA GLY A 130 8.60 -23.95 -29.54
C GLY A 130 9.84 -23.30 -30.19
N GLY A 131 10.07 -22.02 -30.01
CA GLY A 131 11.22 -21.28 -30.55
C GLY A 131 10.91 -20.33 -31.71
N GLU A 132 9.64 -20.20 -32.08
CA GLU A 132 9.21 -19.26 -33.13
C GLU A 132 9.45 -17.82 -32.75
N ILE A 133 9.37 -17.50 -31.44
CA ILE A 133 9.49 -16.15 -30.89
C ILE A 133 10.49 -16.18 -29.73
N GLN A 134 11.24 -15.10 -29.59
CA GLN A 134 12.10 -14.86 -28.43
C GLN A 134 11.45 -13.86 -27.47
N HIS A 135 11.60 -14.11 -26.19
CA HIS A 135 11.09 -13.22 -25.13
C HIS A 135 11.90 -11.92 -25.09
N THR A 136 11.21 -10.82 -24.85
CA THR A 136 11.82 -9.48 -24.77
C THR A 136 12.53 -9.19 -23.44
N GLY A 137 12.47 -10.14 -22.51
CA GLY A 137 13.04 -9.99 -21.17
C GLY A 137 12.06 -9.46 -20.13
N VAL A 138 12.51 -9.36 -18.89
CA VAL A 138 11.70 -8.90 -17.76
C VAL A 138 11.65 -7.37 -17.67
N ILE A 139 12.69 -6.67 -18.12
CA ILE A 139 12.83 -5.21 -17.97
C ILE A 139 11.63 -4.44 -18.55
N PRO A 140 11.10 -4.77 -19.76
CA PRO A 140 9.90 -4.09 -20.26
C PRO A 140 8.68 -4.22 -19.35
N PHE A 141 8.50 -5.36 -18.69
CA PHE A 141 7.41 -5.58 -17.74
C PHE A 141 7.64 -4.81 -16.42
N LEU A 142 8.88 -4.72 -15.95
CA LEU A 142 9.21 -3.87 -14.79
C LEU A 142 8.89 -2.40 -15.06
N LYS A 143 9.24 -1.88 -16.24
CA LYS A 143 8.89 -0.53 -16.68
C LYS A 143 7.37 -0.32 -16.76
N LYS A 144 6.63 -1.33 -17.19
CA LYS A 144 5.16 -1.30 -17.20
C LYS A 144 4.60 -1.22 -15.78
N PHE A 145 5.06 -2.05 -14.85
CA PHE A 145 4.64 -2.00 -13.46
C PHE A 145 4.97 -0.64 -12.81
N GLU A 146 6.15 -0.09 -13.09
CA GLU A 146 6.53 1.25 -12.64
C GLU A 146 5.56 2.32 -13.16
N ALA A 147 5.23 2.29 -14.45
CA ALA A 147 4.29 3.22 -15.05
C ALA A 147 2.90 3.11 -14.40
N THR A 148 2.42 1.90 -14.13
CA THR A 148 1.15 1.63 -13.45
C THR A 148 1.17 2.20 -12.02
N VAL A 149 2.23 1.98 -11.26
CA VAL A 149 2.39 2.55 -9.91
C VAL A 149 2.35 4.08 -9.94
N ARG A 150 2.99 4.70 -10.93
CA ARG A 150 3.05 6.16 -11.08
C ARG A 150 1.71 6.77 -11.50
N CYS A 151 1.03 6.18 -12.49
CA CYS A 151 -0.21 6.74 -13.02
C CYS A 151 -1.42 6.54 -12.09
N CYS A 152 -1.42 5.48 -11.27
CA CYS A 152 -2.52 5.18 -10.34
C CYS A 152 -2.39 5.90 -8.99
N THR A 153 -1.41 6.74 -8.81
CA THR A 153 -1.21 7.53 -7.59
C THR A 153 -2.38 8.48 -7.36
N GLN A 154 -3.00 8.41 -6.19
CA GLN A 154 -4.11 9.29 -5.83
C GLN A 154 -3.66 10.66 -5.34
N ASN A 155 -4.11 11.70 -6.06
CA ASN A 155 -4.26 13.11 -5.65
C ASN A 155 -3.40 13.57 -4.44
N GLY A 156 -2.08 13.64 -4.58
CA GLY A 156 -1.21 14.45 -3.72
C GLY A 156 -1.00 14.02 -2.26
N VAL A 157 -1.69 13.00 -1.76
CA VAL A 157 -1.57 12.62 -0.34
C VAL A 157 -0.45 11.62 -0.10
N ARG A 158 -0.25 10.67 -1.00
CA ARG A 158 0.84 9.70 -0.97
C ARG A 158 1.12 9.24 -2.40
N GLY A 159 2.38 9.35 -2.84
CA GLY A 159 2.83 8.75 -4.08
C GLY A 159 2.70 7.23 -4.03
N GLY A 160 2.45 6.60 -5.17
CA GLY A 160 2.56 5.16 -5.32
C GLY A 160 3.98 4.70 -4.99
N SER A 161 4.12 3.57 -4.32
CA SER A 161 5.41 2.97 -3.99
C SER A 161 5.34 1.47 -4.21
N ALA A 162 6.31 0.94 -4.93
CA ALA A 162 6.47 -0.49 -5.12
C ALA A 162 7.92 -0.90 -4.93
N THR A 163 8.11 -2.10 -4.41
CA THR A 163 9.40 -2.79 -4.31
C THR A 163 9.33 -4.03 -5.19
N VAL A 164 10.33 -4.25 -6.04
CA VAL A 164 10.42 -5.46 -6.84
C VAL A 164 11.34 -6.46 -6.14
N HIS A 165 10.86 -7.67 -5.95
CA HIS A 165 11.63 -8.82 -5.49
C HIS A 165 12.09 -9.61 -6.71
N PHE A 166 13.40 -9.86 -6.79
CA PHE A 166 14.03 -10.46 -7.94
C PHE A 166 15.18 -11.37 -7.51
N PRO A 167 15.30 -12.60 -8.06
CA PRO A 167 16.37 -13.51 -7.65
C PRO A 167 17.71 -13.10 -8.26
N ILE A 168 18.77 -13.15 -7.46
CA ILE A 168 20.15 -12.79 -7.89
C ILE A 168 20.73 -13.73 -8.97
N TRP A 169 20.11 -14.89 -9.19
CA TRP A 169 20.51 -15.83 -10.23
C TRP A 169 19.72 -15.69 -11.53
N HIS A 170 18.87 -14.66 -11.64
CA HIS A 170 18.12 -14.43 -12.88
C HIS A 170 19.07 -13.94 -13.99
N GLN A 171 18.79 -14.36 -15.24
CA GLN A 171 19.61 -14.06 -16.40
C GLN A 171 19.86 -12.54 -16.62
N GLU A 172 18.89 -11.69 -16.27
CA GLU A 172 18.97 -10.23 -16.47
C GLU A 172 19.31 -9.47 -15.19
N ILE A 173 19.86 -10.13 -14.15
CA ILE A 173 20.11 -9.44 -12.87
C ILE A 173 21.10 -8.27 -13.02
N GLU A 174 22.13 -8.41 -13.85
CA GLU A 174 23.14 -7.38 -14.07
C GLU A 174 22.52 -6.15 -14.74
N ASP A 175 21.62 -6.34 -15.72
CA ASP A 175 20.92 -5.26 -16.41
C ASP A 175 19.90 -4.52 -15.51
N ILE A 176 19.41 -5.18 -14.45
CA ILE A 176 18.48 -4.59 -13.49
C ILE A 176 19.21 -3.74 -12.45
N LEU A 177 20.46 -4.07 -12.13
CA LEU A 177 21.25 -3.38 -11.11
C LEU A 177 21.94 -2.11 -11.62
N VAL A 178 21.93 -1.84 -12.91
CA VAL A 178 22.45 -0.63 -13.55
C VAL A 178 21.36 0.44 -13.65
#